data_c35cbcecaa7f7842090f17fa5d0de47a
#
_entry.id   c35cbcecaa7f7842090f17fa5d0de47a
#
_cell.length_a   1.000
_cell.length_b   1.000
_cell.length_c   1.000
_cell.angle_alpha   90.00
_cell.angle_beta   90.00
_cell.angle_gamma   90.00
#
_symmetry.space_group_name_H-M   'P 1'
#
loop_
_entity.id
_entity.type
_entity.pdbx_description
1 polymer ?
#
loop_
_entity_poly.entity_id
_entity_poly.type
_entity_poly.pdbx_seq_one_letter_code
_entity_poly.pdbx_strand_id
1 'polypeptide(L)'
;MIINKNTQSFIPQDTSNLIYRAMAELFDYVGYEQKGYRITQDSQIPMTRGLGSSSACIIGGMLAANIISGRQLSYQEIIHLAAKMEGHPDNVGPALFGGFCVSLMDDDKTIIKSTKLKSHIKFAVIIPDFFVATKKSRGVLPSKIDFKDAVFNVGHASMFQAAMLTCDMKALEIGVKDKLHQQYRKSYVDGMEDIFEKTYHLGSHATYLSGSGPTILSILDGNYDEFKAGMEEYFKTNGLEWKCMILPIDNVGAVVSEI
;
A
#
# COMPACT_ATOMS: atom_id res chain seq x y z
N MET A 1 -17.66 21.33 3.25
CA MET A 1 -16.50 21.83 4.02
C MET A 1 -15.57 20.67 4.33
N ILE A 2 -14.29 20.79 4.03
CA ILE A 2 -13.29 19.75 4.28
C ILE A 2 -12.36 20.23 5.37
N ILE A 3 -12.17 19.43 6.42
CA ILE A 3 -11.31 19.73 7.56
C ILE A 3 -10.24 18.65 7.62
N ASN A 4 -8.98 19.06 7.56
CA ASN A 4 -7.84 18.18 7.80
C ASN A 4 -7.34 18.40 9.24
N LYS A 5 -7.37 17.34 10.05
CA LYS A 5 -6.87 17.41 11.44
C LYS A 5 -5.35 17.26 11.53
N ASN A 6 -4.72 16.71 10.49
CA ASN A 6 -3.27 16.53 10.46
C ASN A 6 -2.59 17.75 9.85
N THR A 7 -1.39 18.06 10.32
CA THR A 7 -0.56 19.20 9.90
C THR A 7 0.05 19.08 8.51
N GLN A 8 -0.40 18.12 7.68
CA GLN A 8 0.04 18.01 6.29
C GLN A 8 -0.64 19.13 5.47
N SER A 9 0.00 20.28 5.40
CA SER A 9 -0.53 21.53 4.83
C SER A 9 -0.86 21.48 3.33
N PHE A 10 -0.48 20.43 2.63
CA PHE A 10 -0.68 20.27 1.19
C PHE A 10 -1.91 19.39 0.82
N ILE A 11 -2.70 18.93 1.80
CA ILE A 11 -3.95 18.22 1.52
C ILE A 11 -5.01 19.24 1.12
N PRO A 12 -5.57 19.15 -0.11
CA PRO A 12 -6.59 20.08 -0.58
C PRO A 12 -7.81 20.10 0.34
N GLN A 13 -8.37 21.28 0.57
CA GLN A 13 -9.59 21.48 1.35
C GLN A 13 -10.78 21.90 0.47
N ASP A 14 -10.67 21.69 -0.82
CA ASP A 14 -11.67 21.98 -1.85
C ASP A 14 -12.08 20.72 -2.61
N THR A 15 -12.77 20.87 -3.72
CA THR A 15 -13.27 19.78 -4.57
C THR A 15 -12.16 18.93 -5.22
N SER A 16 -10.90 19.35 -5.15
CA SER A 16 -9.76 18.55 -5.60
C SER A 16 -9.32 17.51 -4.56
N ASN A 17 -9.85 17.56 -3.33
CA ASN A 17 -9.59 16.57 -2.30
C ASN A 17 -10.02 15.17 -2.76
N LEU A 18 -9.16 14.17 -2.55
CA LEU A 18 -9.38 12.83 -3.08
C LEU A 18 -10.58 12.11 -2.47
N ILE A 19 -10.85 12.34 -1.16
CA ILE A 19 -12.05 11.79 -0.50
C ILE A 19 -13.30 12.38 -1.14
N TYR A 20 -13.33 13.71 -1.34
CA TYR A 20 -14.44 14.36 -2.00
C TYR A 20 -14.67 13.81 -3.41
N ARG A 21 -13.61 13.66 -4.19
CA ARG A 21 -13.70 13.12 -5.55
C ARG A 21 -14.22 11.69 -5.58
N ALA A 22 -13.78 10.85 -4.63
CA ALA A 22 -14.26 9.48 -4.51
C ALA A 22 -15.74 9.42 -4.11
N MET A 23 -16.18 10.35 -3.23
CA MET A 23 -17.61 10.49 -2.91
C MET A 23 -18.42 10.93 -4.13
N ALA A 24 -17.94 11.93 -4.87
CA ALA A 24 -18.61 12.45 -6.06
C ALA A 24 -18.77 11.37 -7.13
N GLU A 25 -17.71 10.60 -7.41
CA GLU A 25 -17.73 9.48 -8.37
C GLU A 25 -18.83 8.46 -8.04
N LEU A 26 -18.96 8.07 -6.76
CA LEU A 26 -20.00 7.13 -6.35
C LEU A 26 -21.40 7.76 -6.42
N PHE A 27 -21.56 9.01 -5.99
CA PHE A 27 -22.84 9.71 -6.09
C PHE A 27 -23.33 9.81 -7.53
N ASP A 28 -22.42 10.15 -8.46
CA ASP A 28 -22.74 10.23 -9.89
C ASP A 28 -23.12 8.84 -10.43
N TYR A 29 -22.38 7.81 -10.04
CA TYR A 29 -22.66 6.43 -10.45
C TYR A 29 -24.07 5.94 -10.03
N VAL A 30 -24.52 6.30 -8.81
CA VAL A 30 -25.84 5.88 -8.31
C VAL A 30 -26.94 6.90 -8.59
N GLY A 31 -26.65 8.01 -9.23
CA GLY A 31 -27.62 9.09 -9.53
C GLY A 31 -28.12 9.81 -8.27
N TYR A 32 -27.26 9.97 -7.25
CA TYR A 32 -27.60 10.68 -6.02
C TYR A 32 -27.30 12.18 -6.16
N GLU A 33 -28.32 13.02 -5.93
CA GLU A 33 -28.11 14.47 -5.93
C GLU A 33 -27.32 14.88 -4.69
N GLN A 34 -26.13 15.47 -4.93
CA GLN A 34 -25.24 15.86 -3.85
C GLN A 34 -25.82 17.00 -3.01
N LYS A 35 -25.85 16.79 -1.68
CA LYS A 35 -26.19 17.80 -0.69
C LYS A 35 -24.92 18.32 -0.01
N GLY A 36 -25.04 19.40 0.76
CA GLY A 36 -23.92 19.91 1.56
C GLY A 36 -23.52 18.92 2.66
N TYR A 37 -22.23 18.60 2.78
CA TYR A 37 -21.68 17.75 3.83
C TYR A 37 -20.34 18.28 4.33
N ARG A 38 -19.94 17.80 5.50
CA ARG A 38 -18.64 18.11 6.11
C ARG A 38 -17.79 16.85 6.11
N ILE A 39 -16.59 16.95 5.56
CA ILE A 39 -15.58 15.88 5.62
C ILE A 39 -14.54 16.30 6.66
N THR A 40 -14.26 15.42 7.63
CA THR A 40 -13.13 15.57 8.54
C THR A 40 -12.19 14.41 8.27
N GLN A 41 -10.98 14.73 7.81
CA GLN A 41 -9.94 13.76 7.53
C GLN A 41 -8.91 13.77 8.65
N ASP A 42 -8.62 12.57 9.19
CA ASP A 42 -7.51 12.32 10.11
C ASP A 42 -6.73 11.11 9.60
N SER A 43 -5.49 11.31 9.17
CA SER A 43 -4.68 10.26 8.54
C SER A 43 -3.27 10.21 9.12
N GLN A 44 -2.86 9.04 9.54
CA GLN A 44 -1.49 8.76 9.98
C GLN A 44 -0.61 8.20 8.85
N ILE A 45 -1.18 7.93 7.68
CA ILE A 45 -0.46 7.35 6.54
C ILE A 45 0.35 8.44 5.84
N PRO A 46 1.69 8.34 5.78
CA PRO A 46 2.52 9.30 5.06
C PRO A 46 2.18 9.32 3.57
N MET A 47 1.96 10.52 3.03
CA MET A 47 1.65 10.68 1.61
C MET A 47 2.88 10.47 0.72
N THR A 48 2.67 10.01 -0.51
CA THR A 48 3.73 9.85 -1.54
C THR A 48 4.92 9.01 -1.10
N ARG A 49 4.68 8.01 -0.24
CA ARG A 49 5.71 7.10 0.28
C ARG A 49 5.52 5.64 -0.15
N GLY A 50 4.56 5.33 -1.02
CA GLY A 50 4.26 3.95 -1.41
C GLY A 50 3.49 3.15 -0.35
N LEU A 51 2.72 3.83 0.53
CA LEU A 51 1.97 3.24 1.64
C LEU A 51 0.44 3.28 1.45
N GLY A 52 -0.05 3.48 0.22
CA GLY A 52 -1.48 3.35 -0.09
C GLY A 52 -2.39 4.46 0.46
N SER A 53 -1.85 5.65 0.80
CA SER A 53 -2.65 6.77 1.31
C SER A 53 -3.77 7.20 0.35
N SER A 54 -3.53 7.17 -0.97
CA SER A 54 -4.53 7.44 -2.00
C SER A 54 -5.69 6.46 -1.91
N SER A 55 -5.39 5.18 -1.89
CA SER A 55 -6.39 4.10 -1.85
C SER A 55 -7.23 4.13 -0.58
N ALA A 56 -6.63 4.47 0.57
CA ALA A 56 -7.37 4.66 1.82
C ALA A 56 -8.38 5.82 1.72
N CYS A 57 -7.99 6.94 1.08
CA CYS A 57 -8.89 8.07 0.82
C CYS A 57 -10.03 7.69 -0.13
N ILE A 58 -9.75 6.95 -1.20
CA ILE A 58 -10.74 6.51 -2.17
C ILE A 58 -11.76 5.58 -1.52
N ILE A 59 -11.30 4.54 -0.82
CA ILE A 59 -12.18 3.58 -0.14
C ILE A 59 -13.02 4.29 0.94
N GLY A 60 -12.40 5.12 1.78
CA GLY A 60 -13.13 5.88 2.81
C GLY A 60 -14.21 6.79 2.22
N GLY A 61 -13.88 7.51 1.13
CA GLY A 61 -14.83 8.36 0.42
C GLY A 61 -16.00 7.58 -0.20
N MET A 62 -15.72 6.47 -0.88
CA MET A 62 -16.75 5.63 -1.50
C MET A 62 -17.65 4.96 -0.48
N LEU A 63 -17.11 4.45 0.62
CA LEU A 63 -17.91 3.87 1.70
C LEU A 63 -18.84 4.91 2.34
N ALA A 64 -18.32 6.11 2.62
CA ALA A 64 -19.14 7.21 3.13
C ALA A 64 -20.28 7.59 2.18
N ALA A 65 -19.96 7.74 0.88
CA ALA A 65 -20.96 8.06 -0.13
C ALA A 65 -22.01 6.98 -0.30
N ASN A 66 -21.63 5.70 -0.24
CA ASN A 66 -22.53 4.57 -0.32
C ASN A 66 -23.59 4.60 0.79
N ILE A 67 -23.19 4.96 2.00
CA ILE A 67 -24.10 5.09 3.14
C ILE A 67 -24.99 6.33 2.99
N ILE A 68 -24.41 7.49 2.70
CA ILE A 68 -25.15 8.75 2.58
C ILE A 68 -26.21 8.69 1.49
N SER A 69 -25.91 8.04 0.37
CA SER A 69 -26.86 7.89 -0.74
C SER A 69 -28.02 6.92 -0.44
N GLY A 70 -27.92 6.13 0.63
CA GLY A 70 -28.87 5.05 0.90
C GLY A 70 -28.86 3.94 -0.19
N ARG A 71 -27.91 4.00 -1.12
CA ARG A 71 -27.69 3.01 -2.17
C ARG A 71 -26.64 2.03 -1.67
N GLN A 72 -27.07 0.88 -1.24
CA GLN A 72 -26.16 -0.15 -0.73
C GLN A 72 -25.50 -0.90 -1.89
N LEU A 73 -24.48 -0.30 -2.50
CA LEU A 73 -23.61 -1.02 -3.41
C LEU A 73 -22.88 -2.12 -2.64
N SER A 74 -22.75 -3.27 -3.28
CA SER A 74 -21.90 -4.34 -2.76
C SER A 74 -20.44 -3.93 -2.72
N TYR A 75 -19.66 -4.56 -1.85
CA TYR A 75 -18.20 -4.34 -1.83
C TYR A 75 -17.53 -4.66 -3.17
N GLN A 76 -18.13 -5.56 -3.97
CA GLN A 76 -17.64 -5.87 -5.30
C GLN A 76 -17.83 -4.70 -6.28
N GLU A 77 -18.92 -3.97 -6.19
CA GLU A 77 -19.16 -2.76 -7.00
C GLU A 77 -18.29 -1.61 -6.52
N ILE A 78 -18.17 -1.41 -5.20
CA ILE A 78 -17.31 -0.38 -4.62
C ILE A 78 -15.86 -0.58 -5.03
N ILE A 79 -15.33 -1.81 -4.93
CA ILE A 79 -13.94 -2.09 -5.27
C ILE A 79 -13.66 -1.91 -6.76
N HIS A 80 -14.65 -2.19 -7.61
CA HIS A 80 -14.53 -1.97 -9.05
C HIS A 80 -14.42 -0.48 -9.38
N LEU A 81 -15.28 0.37 -8.80
CA LEU A 81 -15.22 1.82 -8.95
C LEU A 81 -13.90 2.37 -8.39
N ALA A 82 -13.49 1.91 -7.21
CA ALA A 82 -12.25 2.33 -6.58
C ALA A 82 -11.02 1.96 -7.41
N ALA A 83 -10.97 0.75 -7.97
CA ALA A 83 -9.89 0.29 -8.83
C ALA A 83 -9.82 1.09 -10.16
N LYS A 84 -10.99 1.44 -10.74
CA LYS A 84 -11.04 2.32 -11.92
C LYS A 84 -10.50 3.72 -11.60
N MET A 85 -10.88 4.29 -10.46
CA MET A 85 -10.42 5.62 -10.04
C MET A 85 -8.92 5.65 -9.72
N GLU A 86 -8.38 4.62 -9.06
CA GLU A 86 -6.95 4.49 -8.72
C GLU A 86 -6.09 4.10 -9.95
N GLY A 87 -6.69 3.36 -10.89
CA GLY A 87 -6.04 2.82 -12.08
C GLY A 87 -5.41 1.44 -11.87
N HIS A 88 -5.49 0.88 -10.66
CA HIS A 88 -5.00 -0.47 -10.29
C HIS A 88 -5.63 -0.96 -8.99
N PRO A 89 -5.82 -2.29 -8.80
CA PRO A 89 -6.59 -2.84 -7.68
C PRO A 89 -5.74 -3.17 -6.44
N ASP A 90 -4.41 -3.16 -6.54
CA ASP A 90 -3.45 -3.71 -5.58
C ASP A 90 -3.44 -3.03 -4.20
N ASN A 91 -3.77 -1.75 -4.13
CA ASN A 91 -3.86 -1.01 -2.86
C ASN A 91 -5.30 -0.83 -2.37
N VAL A 92 -6.26 -0.62 -3.29
CA VAL A 92 -7.68 -0.48 -2.88
C VAL A 92 -8.25 -1.79 -2.33
N GLY A 93 -7.75 -2.95 -2.83
CA GLY A 93 -8.13 -4.26 -2.31
C GLY A 93 -7.85 -4.43 -0.83
N PRO A 94 -6.60 -4.37 -0.38
CA PRO A 94 -6.28 -4.49 1.04
C PRO A 94 -6.85 -3.34 1.88
N ALA A 95 -7.01 -2.12 1.33
CA ALA A 95 -7.67 -1.04 2.04
C ALA A 95 -9.14 -1.36 2.38
N LEU A 96 -9.86 -2.05 1.48
CA LEU A 96 -11.26 -2.42 1.72
C LEU A 96 -11.39 -3.71 2.54
N PHE A 97 -10.65 -4.76 2.19
CA PHE A 97 -10.86 -6.11 2.73
C PHE A 97 -9.90 -6.51 3.86
N GLY A 98 -8.80 -5.79 4.02
CA GLY A 98 -7.71 -6.20 4.92
C GLY A 98 -7.01 -7.48 4.45
N GLY A 99 -6.08 -7.97 5.25
CA GLY A 99 -5.34 -9.19 5.01
C GLY A 99 -4.35 -9.12 3.85
N PHE A 100 -3.95 -10.27 3.36
CA PHE A 100 -3.13 -10.44 2.18
C PHE A 100 -4.02 -10.56 0.95
N CYS A 101 -3.96 -9.57 0.07
CA CYS A 101 -4.79 -9.51 -1.12
C CYS A 101 -4.01 -9.84 -2.39
N VAL A 102 -4.58 -10.75 -3.18
CA VAL A 102 -4.21 -10.95 -4.58
C VAL A 102 -5.32 -10.36 -5.43
N SER A 103 -4.97 -9.44 -6.31
CA SER A 103 -5.94 -8.65 -7.07
C SER A 103 -5.54 -8.52 -8.53
N LEU A 104 -6.53 -8.49 -9.40
CA LEU A 104 -6.37 -8.22 -10.82
C LEU A 104 -7.59 -7.47 -11.38
N MET A 105 -7.37 -6.78 -12.48
CA MET A 105 -8.43 -6.27 -13.35
C MET A 105 -8.43 -7.11 -14.63
N ASP A 106 -9.59 -7.68 -14.94
CA ASP A 106 -9.82 -8.50 -16.12
C ASP A 106 -11.04 -7.95 -16.84
N ASP A 107 -10.83 -7.39 -18.01
CA ASP A 107 -11.81 -6.60 -18.75
C ASP A 107 -12.47 -5.54 -17.83
N ASP A 108 -13.80 -5.61 -17.69
CA ASP A 108 -14.59 -4.72 -16.83
C ASP A 108 -14.78 -5.24 -15.41
N LYS A 109 -13.96 -6.20 -14.94
CA LYS A 109 -14.09 -6.78 -13.60
C LYS A 109 -12.84 -6.57 -12.77
N THR A 110 -13.03 -6.23 -11.51
CA THR A 110 -11.97 -6.26 -10.51
C THR A 110 -12.15 -7.49 -9.64
N ILE A 111 -11.15 -8.37 -9.61
CA ILE A 111 -11.19 -9.62 -8.86
C ILE A 111 -10.19 -9.51 -7.72
N ILE A 112 -10.65 -9.76 -6.48
CA ILE A 112 -9.79 -9.72 -5.30
C ILE A 112 -10.02 -10.99 -4.48
N LYS A 113 -8.92 -11.59 -4.05
CA LYS A 113 -8.90 -12.64 -3.06
C LYS A 113 -8.12 -12.14 -1.86
N SER A 114 -8.80 -11.95 -0.74
CA SER A 114 -8.20 -11.61 0.54
C SER A 114 -8.08 -12.85 1.42
N THR A 115 -6.93 -13.01 2.06
CA THR A 115 -6.65 -14.09 3.01
C THR A 115 -6.09 -13.50 4.30
N LYS A 116 -6.64 -13.93 5.43
CA LYS A 116 -6.13 -13.54 6.75
C LYS A 116 -4.77 -14.18 6.99
N LEU A 117 -3.82 -13.36 7.40
CA LEU A 117 -2.49 -13.83 7.79
C LEU A 117 -2.39 -14.05 9.30
N LYS A 118 -1.40 -14.83 9.73
CA LYS A 118 -1.16 -15.10 11.15
C LYS A 118 -0.65 -13.85 11.87
N SER A 119 -1.13 -13.61 13.08
CA SER A 119 -0.87 -12.40 13.87
C SER A 119 0.57 -12.22 14.34
N HIS A 120 1.39 -13.28 14.34
CA HIS A 120 2.81 -13.17 14.70
C HIS A 120 3.66 -12.61 13.55
N ILE A 121 3.17 -12.61 12.30
CA ILE A 121 3.87 -11.93 11.21
C ILE A 121 3.63 -10.43 11.37
N LYS A 122 4.70 -9.65 11.35
CA LYS A 122 4.65 -8.18 11.33
C LYS A 122 5.51 -7.63 10.21
N PHE A 123 5.22 -6.39 9.85
CA PHE A 123 5.99 -5.67 8.85
C PHE A 123 6.81 -4.57 9.52
N ALA A 124 8.12 -4.58 9.28
CA ALA A 124 8.91 -3.39 9.50
C ALA A 124 8.76 -2.47 8.28
N VAL A 125 8.26 -1.28 8.54
CA VAL A 125 8.03 -0.24 7.53
C VAL A 125 9.14 0.79 7.68
N ILE A 126 10.06 0.82 6.72
CA ILE A 126 11.25 1.67 6.71
C ILE A 126 10.98 2.83 5.77
N ILE A 127 10.83 4.03 6.34
CA ILE A 127 10.32 5.21 5.64
C ILE A 127 11.46 6.23 5.51
N PRO A 128 11.96 6.50 4.30
CA PRO A 128 12.90 7.59 4.04
C PRO A 128 12.29 8.98 4.34
N ASP A 129 13.14 9.96 4.61
CA ASP A 129 12.77 11.35 4.81
C ASP A 129 12.35 12.09 3.52
N PHE A 130 12.74 11.54 2.36
CA PHE A 130 12.37 12.06 1.03
C PHE A 130 11.15 11.35 0.44
N PHE A 131 10.58 11.91 -0.61
CA PHE A 131 9.46 11.32 -1.35
C PHE A 131 9.80 11.15 -2.83
N VAL A 132 9.17 10.16 -3.46
CA VAL A 132 9.27 9.93 -4.90
C VAL A 132 7.86 9.98 -5.50
N ALA A 133 7.63 10.91 -6.41
CA ALA A 133 6.35 11.00 -7.10
C ALA A 133 6.10 9.71 -7.90
N THR A 134 4.92 9.12 -7.76
CA THR A 134 4.54 7.85 -8.42
C THR A 134 4.73 7.92 -9.95
N LYS A 135 4.43 9.07 -10.57
CA LYS A 135 4.66 9.29 -12.00
C LYS A 135 6.15 9.14 -12.37
N LYS A 136 7.06 9.70 -11.56
CA LYS A 136 8.51 9.59 -11.76
C LYS A 136 8.96 8.14 -11.57
N SER A 137 8.48 7.47 -10.52
CA SER A 137 8.82 6.08 -10.24
C SER A 137 8.31 5.09 -11.30
N ARG A 138 7.20 5.39 -11.97
CA ARG A 138 6.72 4.60 -13.12
C ARG A 138 7.51 4.89 -14.40
N GLY A 139 8.01 6.10 -14.57
CA GLY A 139 8.73 6.52 -15.77
C GLY A 139 10.08 5.84 -16.00
N VAL A 140 10.65 5.16 -14.99
CA VAL A 140 11.91 4.39 -15.16
C VAL A 140 11.70 2.95 -15.57
N LEU A 141 10.47 2.48 -15.54
CA LEU A 141 10.20 1.10 -15.95
C LEU A 141 10.34 0.97 -17.46
N PRO A 142 11.01 -0.09 -17.95
CA PRO A 142 11.18 -0.32 -19.37
C PRO A 142 9.84 -0.64 -20.03
N SER A 143 9.65 -0.21 -21.28
CA SER A 143 8.46 -0.56 -22.08
C SER A 143 8.47 -2.00 -22.59
N LYS A 144 9.62 -2.68 -22.52
CA LYS A 144 9.82 -4.09 -22.91
C LYS A 144 10.77 -4.75 -21.94
N ILE A 145 10.57 -6.03 -21.71
CA ILE A 145 11.40 -6.87 -20.84
C ILE A 145 11.77 -8.17 -21.57
N ASP A 146 12.85 -8.79 -21.17
CA ASP A 146 13.23 -10.10 -21.64
C ASP A 146 12.22 -11.15 -21.15
N PHE A 147 11.85 -12.09 -22.04
CA PHE A 147 10.93 -13.18 -21.69
C PHE A 147 11.39 -13.98 -20.47
N LYS A 148 12.70 -14.23 -20.34
CA LYS A 148 13.28 -14.91 -19.17
C LYS A 148 13.00 -14.17 -17.85
N ASP A 149 13.00 -12.83 -17.86
CA ASP A 149 12.72 -12.02 -16.67
C ASP A 149 11.23 -12.00 -16.33
N ALA A 150 10.35 -12.08 -17.35
CA ALA A 150 8.93 -12.32 -17.13
C ALA A 150 8.67 -13.68 -16.47
N VAL A 151 9.26 -14.77 -16.99
CA VAL A 151 9.17 -16.12 -16.40
C VAL A 151 9.71 -16.13 -14.96
N PHE A 152 10.86 -15.48 -14.72
CA PHE A 152 11.43 -15.32 -13.39
C PHE A 152 10.42 -14.69 -12.43
N ASN A 153 9.84 -13.56 -12.80
CA ASN A 153 8.89 -12.85 -11.91
C ASN A 153 7.59 -13.62 -11.66
N VAL A 154 7.04 -14.28 -12.68
CA VAL A 154 5.85 -15.12 -12.49
C VAL A 154 6.11 -16.23 -11.46
N GLY A 155 7.26 -16.92 -11.56
CA GLY A 155 7.64 -17.97 -10.61
C GLY A 155 7.86 -17.41 -9.19
N HIS A 156 8.58 -16.30 -9.06
CA HIS A 156 8.86 -15.69 -7.77
C HIS A 156 7.61 -15.11 -7.11
N ALA A 157 6.74 -14.43 -7.86
CA ALA A 157 5.47 -13.93 -7.34
C ALA A 157 4.55 -15.07 -6.87
N SER A 158 4.49 -16.17 -7.62
CA SER A 158 3.72 -17.36 -7.22
C SER A 158 4.29 -18.01 -5.96
N MET A 159 5.63 -18.09 -5.85
CA MET A 159 6.30 -18.59 -4.65
C MET A 159 6.07 -17.70 -3.45
N PHE A 160 6.13 -16.37 -3.61
CA PHE A 160 5.83 -15.41 -2.55
C PHE A 160 4.40 -15.59 -2.02
N GLN A 161 3.42 -15.73 -2.91
CA GLN A 161 2.03 -15.97 -2.51
C GLN A 161 1.90 -17.29 -1.73
N ALA A 162 2.47 -18.38 -2.25
CA ALA A 162 2.44 -19.67 -1.57
C ALA A 162 3.09 -19.59 -0.18
N ALA A 163 4.25 -18.95 -0.08
CA ALA A 163 4.99 -18.78 1.18
C ALA A 163 4.20 -17.95 2.20
N MET A 164 3.57 -16.84 1.79
CA MET A 164 2.71 -16.04 2.67
C MET A 164 1.52 -16.85 3.21
N LEU A 165 0.87 -17.65 2.37
CA LEU A 165 -0.29 -18.44 2.74
C LEU A 165 0.06 -19.62 3.66
N THR A 166 1.22 -20.20 3.48
CA THR A 166 1.71 -21.35 4.28
C THR A 166 2.59 -20.95 5.46
N CYS A 167 2.97 -19.67 5.56
CA CYS A 167 3.95 -19.16 6.53
C CYS A 167 5.32 -19.84 6.39
N ASP A 168 5.76 -20.09 5.16
CA ASP A 168 7.10 -20.58 4.87
C ASP A 168 8.08 -19.40 4.75
N MET A 169 8.71 -19.05 5.89
CA MET A 169 9.61 -17.91 5.97
C MET A 169 10.85 -18.07 5.09
N LYS A 170 11.32 -19.30 4.85
CA LYS A 170 12.47 -19.55 3.96
C LYS A 170 12.12 -19.32 2.49
N ALA A 171 10.92 -19.68 2.09
CA ALA A 171 10.47 -19.46 0.72
C ALA A 171 10.18 -17.98 0.44
N LEU A 172 9.89 -17.16 1.46
CA LEU A 172 9.70 -15.71 1.30
C LEU A 172 10.94 -15.00 0.78
N GLU A 173 12.13 -15.32 1.29
CA GLU A 173 13.40 -14.74 0.83
C GLU A 173 13.64 -14.97 -0.69
N ILE A 174 13.20 -16.12 -1.17
CA ILE A 174 13.29 -16.43 -2.60
C ILE A 174 12.18 -15.73 -3.36
N GLY A 175 10.95 -15.81 -2.85
CA GLY A 175 9.75 -15.31 -3.53
C GLY A 175 9.73 -13.79 -3.72
N VAL A 176 10.41 -13.03 -2.87
CA VAL A 176 10.46 -11.56 -2.93
C VAL A 176 11.37 -11.00 -4.03
N LYS A 177 12.18 -11.85 -4.67
CA LYS A 177 13.10 -11.41 -5.73
C LYS A 177 12.34 -10.93 -6.95
N ASP A 178 12.80 -9.80 -7.50
CA ASP A 178 12.14 -9.11 -8.60
C ASP A 178 13.14 -8.67 -9.68
N LYS A 179 12.70 -8.75 -10.93
CA LYS A 179 13.42 -8.26 -12.10
C LYS A 179 12.62 -7.26 -12.94
N LEU A 180 11.38 -6.93 -12.51
CA LEU A 180 10.50 -6.06 -13.27
C LEU A 180 10.48 -4.63 -12.81
N HIS A 181 10.75 -4.36 -11.52
CA HIS A 181 10.65 -2.99 -11.02
C HIS A 181 11.72 -2.55 -10.03
N GLN A 182 12.13 -3.37 -9.06
CA GLN A 182 13.02 -2.94 -7.98
C GLN A 182 14.40 -2.50 -8.51
N GLN A 183 14.97 -3.27 -9.43
CA GLN A 183 16.27 -2.95 -10.03
C GLN A 183 16.30 -1.60 -10.79
N TYR A 184 15.17 -1.15 -11.33
CA TYR A 184 15.06 0.13 -12.02
C TYR A 184 14.79 1.28 -11.04
N ARG A 185 14.06 0.99 -9.95
CA ARG A 185 13.70 1.98 -8.93
C ARG A 185 14.77 2.24 -7.90
N LYS A 186 15.75 1.35 -7.75
CA LYS A 186 16.86 1.54 -6.81
C LYS A 186 17.62 2.85 -7.01
N SER A 187 17.65 3.39 -8.23
CA SER A 187 18.25 4.68 -8.55
C SER A 187 17.58 5.89 -7.86
N TYR A 188 16.40 5.68 -7.24
CA TYR A 188 15.67 6.71 -6.50
C TYR A 188 15.67 6.51 -5.00
N VAL A 189 16.27 5.43 -4.52
CA VAL A 189 16.36 5.12 -3.09
C VAL A 189 17.83 4.88 -2.78
N ASP A 190 18.53 5.97 -2.54
CA ASP A 190 19.96 5.92 -2.23
C ASP A 190 20.18 5.02 -0.99
N GLY A 191 21.16 4.11 -1.08
CA GLY A 191 21.45 3.14 -0.02
C GLY A 191 20.46 1.98 0.10
N MET A 192 19.56 1.77 -0.89
CA MET A 192 18.55 0.70 -0.82
C MET A 192 19.15 -0.68 -0.60
N GLU A 193 20.26 -1.00 -1.28
CA GLU A 193 20.94 -2.29 -1.16
C GLU A 193 21.54 -2.48 0.23
N ASP A 194 22.18 -1.44 0.79
CA ASP A 194 22.73 -1.48 2.15
C ASP A 194 21.63 -1.65 3.21
N ILE A 195 20.48 -0.99 3.02
CA ILE A 195 19.31 -1.19 3.87
C ILE A 195 18.80 -2.63 3.78
N PHE A 196 18.70 -3.20 2.58
CA PHE A 196 18.30 -4.59 2.39
C PHE A 196 19.25 -5.54 3.13
N GLU A 197 20.56 -5.39 2.93
CA GLU A 197 21.56 -6.18 3.62
C GLU A 197 21.44 -6.05 5.14
N LYS A 198 21.31 -4.83 5.65
CA LYS A 198 21.12 -4.58 7.08
C LYS A 198 19.87 -5.26 7.64
N THR A 199 18.73 -5.21 6.91
CA THR A 199 17.50 -5.87 7.37
C THR A 199 17.62 -7.38 7.45
N TYR A 200 18.30 -8.02 6.49
CA TYR A 200 18.57 -9.45 6.54
C TYR A 200 19.50 -9.82 7.70
N HIS A 201 20.54 -9.05 7.97
CA HIS A 201 21.40 -9.23 9.15
C HIS A 201 20.65 -9.10 10.48
N LEU A 202 19.56 -8.32 10.52
CA LEU A 202 18.70 -8.16 11.68
C LEU A 202 17.56 -9.19 11.75
N GLY A 203 17.53 -10.18 10.83
CA GLY A 203 16.60 -11.29 10.86
C GLY A 203 15.33 -11.10 10.05
N SER A 204 15.32 -10.21 9.06
CA SER A 204 14.21 -10.15 8.08
C SER A 204 14.17 -11.41 7.24
N HIS A 205 12.96 -11.94 6.99
CA HIS A 205 12.74 -13.06 6.09
C HIS A 205 12.55 -12.64 4.64
N ALA A 206 12.11 -11.41 4.41
CA ALA A 206 11.97 -10.84 3.08
C ALA A 206 11.98 -9.32 3.17
N THR A 207 12.74 -8.67 2.29
CA THR A 207 12.79 -7.21 2.21
C THR A 207 12.59 -6.78 0.77
N TYR A 208 11.74 -5.77 0.58
CA TYR A 208 11.36 -5.30 -0.75
C TYR A 208 10.85 -3.86 -0.72
N LEU A 209 10.83 -3.25 -1.91
CA LEU A 209 10.31 -1.89 -2.09
C LEU A 209 8.77 -1.90 -2.06
N SER A 210 8.17 -1.08 -1.21
CA SER A 210 6.73 -0.93 -1.11
C SER A 210 6.14 -0.21 -2.31
N GLY A 211 5.49 -0.96 -3.20
CA GLY A 211 4.87 -0.41 -4.40
C GLY A 211 5.85 0.40 -5.25
N SER A 212 5.55 1.69 -5.47
CA SER A 212 6.44 2.62 -6.19
C SER A 212 7.61 3.13 -5.34
N GLY A 213 7.67 2.83 -4.08
CA GLY A 213 8.62 3.35 -3.11
C GLY A 213 8.32 4.79 -2.67
N PRO A 214 9.26 5.42 -1.95
CA PRO A 214 10.58 4.93 -1.56
C PRO A 214 10.60 4.06 -0.29
N THR A 215 9.46 3.84 0.37
CA THR A 215 9.36 2.98 1.56
C THR A 215 9.81 1.55 1.25
N ILE A 216 10.57 0.97 2.17
CA ILE A 216 11.00 -0.43 2.15
C ILE A 216 10.21 -1.19 3.20
N LEU A 217 9.78 -2.39 2.87
CA LEU A 217 9.08 -3.31 3.77
C LEU A 217 9.96 -4.51 4.07
N SER A 218 9.97 -4.93 5.34
CA SER A 218 10.60 -6.18 5.76
C SER A 218 9.58 -7.04 6.52
N ILE A 219 9.56 -8.34 6.25
CA ILE A 219 8.68 -9.31 6.91
C ILE A 219 9.43 -9.95 8.07
N LEU A 220 8.82 -9.92 9.26
CA LEU A 220 9.35 -10.42 10.52
C LEU A 220 8.35 -11.40 11.17
N ASP A 221 8.88 -12.40 11.88
CA ASP A 221 8.08 -13.34 12.68
C ASP A 221 8.49 -13.38 14.16
N GLY A 222 9.39 -12.48 14.57
CA GLY A 222 9.90 -12.33 15.94
C GLY A 222 10.94 -11.20 16.03
N ASN A 223 11.54 -11.02 17.20
CA ASN A 223 12.63 -10.07 17.48
C ASN A 223 12.35 -8.63 17.01
N TYR A 224 11.09 -8.19 17.13
CA TYR A 224 10.62 -6.93 16.56
C TYR A 224 11.31 -5.69 17.13
N ASP A 225 11.54 -5.70 18.46
CA ASP A 225 12.15 -4.56 19.17
C ASP A 225 13.65 -4.48 18.87
N GLU A 226 14.34 -5.62 18.82
CA GLU A 226 15.75 -5.72 18.46
C GLU A 226 15.97 -5.29 16.99
N PHE A 227 15.10 -5.73 16.09
CA PHE A 227 15.12 -5.31 14.69
C PHE A 227 14.97 -3.79 14.58
N LYS A 228 13.95 -3.23 15.24
CA LYS A 228 13.69 -1.79 15.22
C LYS A 228 14.88 -1.01 15.78
N ALA A 229 15.39 -1.39 16.94
CA ALA A 229 16.54 -0.74 17.57
C ALA A 229 17.79 -0.80 16.67
N GLY A 230 18.06 -1.96 16.05
CA GLY A 230 19.19 -2.13 15.13
C GLY A 230 19.09 -1.29 13.86
N MET A 231 17.86 -1.06 13.35
CA MET A 231 17.63 -0.14 12.21
C MET A 231 17.78 1.32 12.64
N GLU A 232 17.26 1.72 13.79
CA GLU A 232 17.39 3.08 14.31
C GLU A 232 18.86 3.45 14.58
N GLU A 233 19.64 2.52 15.15
CA GLU A 233 21.08 2.67 15.31
C GLU A 233 21.81 2.81 13.97
N TYR A 234 21.45 1.98 12.99
CA TYR A 234 22.01 2.07 11.64
C TYR A 234 21.73 3.44 11.01
N PHE A 235 20.50 3.95 11.11
CA PHE A 235 20.15 5.27 10.58
C PHE A 235 20.97 6.37 11.24
N LYS A 236 21.07 6.34 12.56
CA LYS A 236 21.85 7.32 13.33
C LYS A 236 23.33 7.30 12.93
N THR A 237 23.94 6.11 12.79
CA THR A 237 25.35 5.95 12.44
C THR A 237 25.67 6.45 11.05
N ASN A 238 24.70 6.31 10.10
CA ASN A 238 24.87 6.71 8.71
C ASN A 238 24.27 8.11 8.40
N GLY A 239 23.81 8.85 9.41
CA GLY A 239 23.24 10.18 9.23
C GLY A 239 21.94 10.21 8.43
N LEU A 240 21.12 9.15 8.51
CA LEU A 240 19.85 9.02 7.81
C LEU A 240 18.70 9.44 8.73
N GLU A 241 17.86 10.37 8.27
CA GLU A 241 16.65 10.79 9.00
C GLU A 241 15.44 9.87 8.73
N TRP A 242 15.72 8.59 8.51
CA TRP A 242 14.70 7.59 8.20
C TRP A 242 13.99 7.11 9.47
N LYS A 243 12.81 6.51 9.28
CA LYS A 243 12.01 5.96 10.39
C LYS A 243 11.76 4.48 10.17
N CYS A 244 11.82 3.70 11.25
CA CYS A 244 11.41 2.30 11.26
C CYS A 244 10.20 2.13 12.18
N MET A 245 9.11 1.58 11.63
CA MET A 245 7.89 1.27 12.38
C MET A 245 7.60 -0.21 12.26
N ILE A 246 7.25 -0.85 13.36
CA ILE A 246 6.77 -2.25 13.34
C ILE A 246 5.25 -2.22 13.36
N LEU A 247 4.63 -2.69 12.28
CA LEU A 247 3.18 -2.70 12.14
C LEU A 247 2.64 -4.13 12.12
N PRO A 248 1.56 -4.41 12.86
CA PRO A 248 0.83 -5.66 12.72
C PRO A 248 0.08 -5.68 11.38
N ILE A 249 -0.39 -6.87 11.00
CA ILE A 249 -1.29 -7.04 9.86
C ILE A 249 -2.70 -6.62 10.26
N ASP A 250 -3.33 -5.79 9.47
CA ASP A 250 -4.76 -5.56 9.55
C ASP A 250 -5.50 -6.62 8.73
N ASN A 251 -6.18 -7.52 9.40
CA ASN A 251 -6.98 -8.58 8.79
C ASN A 251 -8.47 -8.22 8.65
N VAL A 252 -8.83 -6.97 8.89
CA VAL A 252 -10.24 -6.50 8.92
C VAL A 252 -10.55 -5.59 7.72
N GLY A 253 -9.64 -4.67 7.39
CA GLY A 253 -9.84 -3.66 6.36
C GLY A 253 -10.72 -2.49 6.82
N ALA A 254 -11.42 -1.86 5.88
CA ALA A 254 -12.22 -0.69 6.17
C ALA A 254 -13.44 -1.02 7.03
N VAL A 255 -13.62 -0.26 8.11
CA VAL A 255 -14.76 -0.36 9.02
C VAL A 255 -15.56 0.93 8.98
N VAL A 256 -16.88 0.79 8.93
CA VAL A 256 -17.81 1.93 9.01
C VAL A 256 -18.55 1.84 10.34
N SER A 257 -18.65 2.97 11.03
CA SER A 257 -19.47 3.12 12.23
C SER A 257 -20.24 4.42 12.17
N GLU A 258 -21.48 4.39 12.61
CA GLU A 258 -22.26 5.60 12.89
C GLU A 258 -21.84 6.16 14.26
N ILE A 259 -21.83 7.49 14.36
CA ILE A 259 -21.45 8.21 15.58
C ILE A 259 -22.70 8.82 16.19
#